data_c8eb5fae783ea1c2dc6a36a9c26c19e4
#
_entry.id   c8eb5fae783ea1c2dc6a36a9c26c19e4
#
_cell.length_a   1.000
_cell.length_b   1.000
_cell.length_c   1.000
_cell.angle_alpha   90.00
_cell.angle_beta   90.00
_cell.angle_gamma   90.00
#
_symmetry.space_group_name_H-M   'P 1'
#
loop_
_entity.id
_entity.type
_entity.pdbx_description
1 polymer ?
#
loop_
_entity_poly.entity_id
_entity_poly.type
_entity_poly.pdbx_seq_one_letter_code
_entity_poly.pdbx_strand_id
1 'polypeptide(L)'
;GELFLERYKELRNEILHGLQCANPVYELIKRAYPNFVDSSDTVVIIDEIQESADIYNRIREFTRELKSDFIITGSYLGRILNKEFKYSAGDLDSLEIHTLDFEEFLKACGEETLYKELDLYGGSTEEEYQKLSELYQVYIRIGGYPAVVLRYLDSHSIEQANGELLKIIKLFTNESKRYFEDILDHEVYDNIFSGVARVLVKEKKGFEKDSFSEELQSIVVKDYSSNISKASVNRAIDWLYSSGIIGFAGKIKDCNILDFKAKSRCYFMDIGLTSYFLKHIGCNEGDIAGIVNENFVYLDLKKRLVPPAEIALETPAFATLGQGEIDFYVKSLKTQKTYAIEVKAGKKNSKTVQMILEKEKADYVVYAKGNTHGGIKDNVHTIPIYCIGKYDF
;
A
#
# COMPACT_ATOMS: atom_id res chain seq x y z
N GLY A 1 2.45 -25.92 6.01
CA GLY A 1 0.99 -25.77 6.01
C GLY A 1 0.25 -27.10 5.97
N GLU A 2 0.27 -27.82 4.87
CA GLU A 2 -0.51 -29.07 4.67
C GLU A 2 -0.25 -30.14 5.76
N LEU A 3 1.00 -30.42 6.08
CA LEU A 3 1.36 -31.39 7.12
C LEU A 3 0.81 -31.00 8.49
N PHE A 4 0.85 -29.73 8.85
CA PHE A 4 0.31 -29.24 10.10
C PHE A 4 -1.20 -29.38 10.17
N LEU A 5 -1.91 -29.05 9.09
CA LEU A 5 -3.35 -29.20 8.97
C LEU A 5 -3.80 -30.67 9.04
N GLU A 6 -3.06 -31.55 8.40
CA GLU A 6 -3.33 -32.99 8.41
C GLU A 6 -3.21 -33.56 9.85
N ARG A 7 -2.10 -33.25 10.54
CA ARG A 7 -1.86 -33.65 11.93
C ARG A 7 -2.87 -33.03 12.90
N TYR A 8 -3.30 -31.82 12.65
CA TYR A 8 -4.37 -31.18 13.41
C TYR A 8 -5.70 -31.92 13.28
N LYS A 9 -6.09 -32.35 12.08
CA LYS A 9 -7.30 -33.12 11.84
C LYS A 9 -7.24 -34.51 12.51
N GLU A 10 -6.11 -35.16 12.42
CA GLU A 10 -5.88 -36.47 13.09
C GLU A 10 -6.04 -36.32 14.60
N LEU A 11 -5.34 -35.40 15.24
CA LEU A 11 -5.41 -35.17 16.68
C LEU A 11 -6.83 -34.81 17.15
N ARG A 12 -7.52 -33.96 16.39
CA ARG A 12 -8.90 -33.58 16.67
C ARG A 12 -9.82 -34.80 16.67
N ASN A 13 -9.67 -35.70 15.71
CA ASN A 13 -10.45 -36.93 15.65
C ASN A 13 -10.15 -37.85 16.84
N GLU A 14 -8.88 -38.01 17.22
CA GLU A 14 -8.50 -38.81 18.39
C GLU A 14 -9.08 -38.24 19.68
N ILE A 15 -9.07 -36.93 19.88
CA ILE A 15 -9.70 -36.27 21.04
C ILE A 15 -11.21 -36.52 21.07
N LEU A 16 -11.88 -36.44 19.93
CA LEU A 16 -13.31 -36.74 19.80
C LEU A 16 -13.64 -38.20 20.14
N HIS A 17 -12.70 -39.11 19.93
CA HIS A 17 -12.81 -40.55 20.24
C HIS A 17 -12.27 -40.91 21.63
N GLY A 18 -12.02 -39.92 22.51
CA GLY A 18 -11.71 -40.11 23.92
C GLY A 18 -10.22 -40.06 24.28
N LEU A 19 -9.34 -39.63 23.40
CA LEU A 19 -7.96 -39.36 23.77
C LEU A 19 -7.91 -38.25 24.84
N GLN A 20 -7.36 -38.56 26.01
CA GLN A 20 -7.07 -37.56 27.04
C GLN A 20 -5.74 -36.87 26.71
N CYS A 21 -5.78 -35.59 26.45
CA CYS A 21 -4.62 -34.77 26.11
C CYS A 21 -4.58 -33.57 27.06
N ALA A 22 -3.50 -33.43 27.80
CA ALA A 22 -3.33 -32.34 28.77
C ALA A 22 -3.14 -30.98 28.12
N ASN A 23 -2.44 -30.95 26.97
CA ASN A 23 -2.25 -29.75 26.16
C ASN A 23 -2.36 -30.09 24.66
N PRO A 24 -3.57 -29.95 24.07
CA PRO A 24 -3.81 -30.28 22.67
C PRO A 24 -2.92 -29.52 21.69
N VAL A 25 -2.60 -28.27 21.99
CA VAL A 25 -1.79 -27.40 21.10
C VAL A 25 -0.34 -27.88 21.10
N TYR A 26 0.21 -28.20 22.26
CA TYR A 26 1.55 -28.77 22.36
C TYR A 26 1.67 -30.10 21.59
N GLU A 27 0.72 -31.01 21.78
CA GLU A 27 0.69 -32.30 21.09
C GLU A 27 0.58 -32.16 19.58
N LEU A 28 -0.23 -31.20 19.12
CA LEU A 28 -0.35 -30.90 17.69
C LEU A 28 0.99 -30.50 17.09
N ILE A 29 1.67 -29.54 17.71
CA ILE A 29 2.95 -29.05 17.21
C ILE A 29 4.03 -30.14 17.32
N LYS A 30 4.06 -30.88 18.43
CA LYS A 30 5.03 -31.95 18.67
C LYS A 30 4.89 -33.11 17.68
N ARG A 31 3.68 -33.45 17.25
CA ARG A 31 3.44 -34.47 16.21
C ARG A 31 3.92 -34.02 14.84
N ALA A 32 3.72 -32.74 14.52
CA ALA A 32 4.23 -32.17 13.26
C ALA A 32 5.76 -31.99 13.31
N TYR A 33 6.28 -31.59 14.45
CA TYR A 33 7.70 -31.26 14.67
C TYR A 33 8.23 -31.96 15.94
N PRO A 34 8.75 -33.19 15.85
CA PRO A 34 9.18 -33.98 17.01
C PRO A 34 10.26 -33.31 17.89
N ASN A 35 11.05 -32.40 17.32
CA ASN A 35 12.08 -31.65 18.02
C ASN A 35 11.58 -30.33 18.65
N PHE A 36 10.29 -30.04 18.57
CA PHE A 36 9.73 -28.84 19.17
C PHE A 36 9.93 -28.83 20.70
N VAL A 37 10.37 -27.68 21.22
CA VAL A 37 10.52 -27.40 22.63
C VAL A 37 9.74 -26.12 22.93
N ASP A 38 8.76 -26.20 23.83
CA ASP A 38 8.00 -25.03 24.26
C ASP A 38 8.80 -24.19 25.24
N SER A 39 9.33 -23.07 24.79
CA SER A 39 10.11 -22.11 25.59
C SER A 39 9.94 -20.67 25.08
N SER A 40 10.29 -19.70 25.91
CA SER A 40 10.31 -18.28 25.52
C SER A 40 11.32 -17.94 24.39
N ASP A 41 12.25 -18.85 24.11
CA ASP A 41 13.24 -18.68 23.03
C ASP A 41 12.79 -19.38 21.73
N THR A 42 11.56 -19.91 21.71
CA THR A 42 11.01 -20.61 20.55
C THR A 42 9.96 -19.75 19.86
N VAL A 43 10.07 -19.62 18.54
CA VAL A 43 9.07 -18.97 17.68
C VAL A 43 8.43 -20.01 16.79
N VAL A 44 7.10 -20.07 16.82
CA VAL A 44 6.29 -20.91 15.93
C VAL A 44 5.74 -20.04 14.80
N ILE A 45 6.12 -20.35 13.56
CA ILE A 45 5.66 -19.64 12.37
C ILE A 45 4.58 -20.50 11.69
N ILE A 46 3.37 -19.92 11.55
CA ILE A 46 2.26 -20.53 10.81
C ILE A 46 2.06 -19.71 9.54
N ASP A 47 2.47 -20.29 8.43
CA ASP A 47 2.38 -19.65 7.12
C ASP A 47 1.09 -20.05 6.38
N GLU A 48 0.59 -19.19 5.51
CA GLU A 48 -0.64 -19.37 4.73
C GLU A 48 -1.87 -19.68 5.61
N ILE A 49 -2.06 -18.89 6.68
CA ILE A 49 -3.13 -19.14 7.67
C ILE A 49 -4.54 -19.08 7.06
N GLN A 50 -4.73 -18.39 5.92
CA GLN A 50 -6.01 -18.34 5.23
C GLN A 50 -6.50 -19.70 4.72
N GLU A 51 -5.61 -20.69 4.63
CA GLU A 51 -5.97 -22.06 4.26
C GLU A 51 -6.71 -22.82 5.38
N SER A 52 -6.74 -22.29 6.62
CA SER A 52 -7.40 -22.96 7.74
C SER A 52 -8.04 -22.00 8.74
N ALA A 53 -9.35 -21.82 8.62
CA ALA A 53 -10.15 -21.11 9.60
C ALA A 53 -10.11 -21.79 10.99
N ASP A 54 -10.06 -23.11 11.04
CA ASP A 54 -9.97 -23.87 12.29
C ASP A 54 -8.71 -23.53 13.10
N ILE A 55 -7.55 -23.43 12.43
CA ILE A 55 -6.30 -23.04 13.09
C ILE A 55 -6.35 -21.57 13.49
N TYR A 56 -6.78 -20.69 12.58
CA TYR A 56 -6.88 -19.25 12.86
C TYR A 56 -7.76 -18.96 14.09
N ASN A 57 -8.93 -19.60 14.18
CA ASN A 57 -9.87 -19.36 15.27
C ASN A 57 -9.36 -19.85 16.63
N ARG A 58 -8.27 -20.64 16.65
CA ARG A 58 -7.64 -21.16 17.87
C ARG A 58 -6.34 -20.45 18.26
N ILE A 59 -5.94 -19.41 17.55
CA ILE A 59 -4.70 -18.66 17.84
C ILE A 59 -4.65 -18.22 19.31
N ARG A 60 -5.78 -17.76 19.85
CA ARG A 60 -5.92 -17.38 21.25
C ARG A 60 -5.60 -18.54 22.21
N GLU A 61 -5.97 -19.76 21.86
CA GLU A 61 -5.66 -20.97 22.61
C GLU A 61 -4.14 -21.22 22.58
N PHE A 62 -3.49 -21.06 21.43
CA PHE A 62 -2.05 -21.23 21.26
C PHE A 62 -1.25 -20.31 22.17
N THR A 63 -1.54 -19.03 22.14
CA THR A 63 -0.81 -18.02 22.93
C THR A 63 -1.03 -18.12 24.43
N ARG A 64 -2.10 -18.78 24.87
CA ARG A 64 -2.38 -18.99 26.31
C ARG A 64 -1.81 -20.27 26.86
N GLU A 65 -1.69 -21.29 26.04
CA GLU A 65 -1.28 -22.64 26.47
C GLU A 65 0.22 -22.89 26.31
N LEU A 66 0.92 -22.09 25.49
CA LEU A 66 2.34 -22.25 25.22
C LEU A 66 3.14 -21.02 25.68
N LYS A 67 4.44 -21.26 25.92
CA LYS A 67 5.41 -20.21 26.24
C LYS A 67 6.07 -19.63 24.99
N SER A 68 5.97 -20.35 23.87
CA SER A 68 6.54 -19.98 22.58
C SER A 68 5.79 -18.79 21.98
N ASP A 69 6.50 -17.91 21.29
CA ASP A 69 5.91 -16.85 20.50
C ASP A 69 5.36 -17.37 19.17
N PHE A 70 4.32 -16.70 18.65
CA PHE A 70 3.66 -17.08 17.41
C PHE A 70 3.74 -15.94 16.40
N ILE A 71 4.20 -16.27 15.20
CA ILE A 71 4.10 -15.40 14.01
C ILE A 71 3.17 -16.09 13.01
N ILE A 72 2.14 -15.40 12.59
CA ILE A 72 1.16 -15.92 11.66
C ILE A 72 1.22 -15.09 10.40
N THR A 73 1.49 -15.73 9.28
CA THR A 73 1.51 -15.07 7.99
C THR A 73 0.37 -15.55 7.12
N GLY A 74 -0.02 -14.74 6.17
CA GLY A 74 -1.03 -15.12 5.18
C GLY A 74 -1.49 -13.94 4.35
N SER A 75 -1.92 -14.23 3.14
CA SER A 75 -2.57 -13.23 2.32
C SER A 75 -3.95 -12.90 2.88
N TYR A 76 -4.33 -11.62 2.84
CA TYR A 76 -5.68 -11.20 3.22
C TYR A 76 -6.77 -11.74 2.27
N LEU A 77 -6.38 -12.13 1.07
CA LEU A 77 -7.25 -12.49 -0.04
C LEU A 77 -8.31 -13.55 0.30
N GLY A 78 -7.91 -14.65 0.93
CA GLY A 78 -8.86 -15.71 1.28
C GLY A 78 -9.67 -15.45 2.54
N ARG A 79 -9.12 -14.71 3.49
CA ARG A 79 -9.70 -14.54 4.82
C ARG A 79 -10.92 -13.62 4.87
N ILE A 80 -10.91 -12.55 4.09
CA ILE A 80 -11.96 -11.53 4.11
C ILE A 80 -13.27 -12.04 3.53
N LEU A 81 -13.20 -12.97 2.60
CA LEU A 81 -14.36 -13.52 1.90
C LEU A 81 -14.93 -14.76 2.59
N ASN A 82 -14.20 -15.36 3.53
CA ASN A 82 -14.64 -16.55 4.24
C ASN A 82 -15.23 -16.19 5.61
N LYS A 83 -16.55 -16.39 5.76
CA LYS A 83 -17.30 -16.15 7.01
C LYS A 83 -16.91 -17.09 8.17
N GLU A 84 -16.13 -18.11 7.92
CA GLU A 84 -15.64 -19.06 8.91
C GLU A 84 -14.54 -18.48 9.81
N PHE A 85 -13.83 -17.43 9.35
CA PHE A 85 -12.81 -16.75 10.15
C PHE A 85 -13.44 -15.79 11.15
N LYS A 86 -13.17 -16.01 12.43
CA LYS A 86 -13.64 -15.16 13.54
C LYS A 86 -12.51 -14.22 13.94
N TYR A 87 -12.79 -12.92 13.94
CA TYR A 87 -11.81 -11.95 14.43
C TYR A 87 -11.56 -12.13 15.92
N SER A 88 -10.31 -12.30 16.30
CA SER A 88 -9.87 -12.37 17.69
C SER A 88 -9.38 -10.97 18.10
N ALA A 89 -10.28 -10.17 18.67
CA ALA A 89 -9.93 -8.84 19.14
C ALA A 89 -9.07 -8.93 20.41
N GLY A 90 -7.90 -8.24 20.38
CA GLY A 90 -7.02 -8.09 21.55
C GLY A 90 -6.03 -9.23 21.81
N ASP A 91 -5.95 -10.23 20.94
CA ASP A 91 -5.00 -11.35 21.11
C ASP A 91 -3.91 -11.35 19.99
N LEU A 92 -3.98 -10.42 19.06
CA LEU A 92 -3.09 -10.33 17.90
C LEU A 92 -2.68 -8.88 17.65
N ASP A 93 -1.40 -8.67 17.51
CA ASP A 93 -0.85 -7.46 16.90
C ASP A 93 -0.69 -7.70 15.39
N SER A 94 -1.18 -6.78 14.58
CA SER A 94 -1.10 -6.89 13.13
C SER A 94 0.04 -6.04 12.60
N LEU A 95 0.91 -6.65 11.80
CA LEU A 95 1.92 -5.97 11.01
C LEU A 95 1.59 -6.14 9.53
N GLU A 96 1.35 -5.02 8.85
CA GLU A 96 1.19 -5.01 7.39
C GLU A 96 2.56 -4.87 6.74
N ILE A 97 2.92 -5.83 5.87
CA ILE A 97 4.17 -5.78 5.11
C ILE A 97 3.86 -5.21 3.74
N HIS A 98 4.40 -4.02 3.46
CA HIS A 98 4.28 -3.35 2.17
C HIS A 98 5.40 -3.76 1.20
N THR A 99 5.28 -3.37 -0.06
CA THR A 99 6.40 -3.42 -1.01
C THR A 99 7.53 -2.50 -0.55
N LEU A 100 8.76 -2.77 -0.99
CA LEU A 100 9.93 -1.95 -0.63
C LEU A 100 9.67 -0.48 -0.99
N ASP A 101 9.92 0.41 -0.05
CA ASP A 101 9.93 1.84 -0.32
C ASP A 101 11.22 2.28 -1.03
N PHE A 102 11.33 3.58 -1.32
CA PHE A 102 12.50 4.08 -2.06
C PHE A 102 13.80 3.96 -1.26
N GLU A 103 13.77 4.15 0.06
CA GLU A 103 14.95 3.98 0.91
C GLU A 103 15.40 2.51 0.95
N GLU A 104 14.47 1.58 1.08
CA GLU A 104 14.73 0.14 1.04
C GLU A 104 15.25 -0.31 -0.33
N PHE A 105 14.72 0.25 -1.42
CA PHE A 105 15.23 0.06 -2.77
C PHE A 105 16.69 0.58 -2.89
N LEU A 106 16.98 1.78 -2.38
CA LEU A 106 18.34 2.33 -2.38
C LEU A 106 19.31 1.49 -1.55
N LYS A 107 18.85 0.96 -0.42
CA LYS A 107 19.62 0.00 0.38
C LYS A 107 19.96 -1.26 -0.41
N ALA A 108 18.99 -1.79 -1.15
CA ALA A 108 19.25 -2.94 -2.04
C ALA A 108 20.22 -2.60 -3.19
N CYS A 109 20.23 -1.34 -3.65
CA CYS A 109 21.19 -0.84 -4.65
C CYS A 109 22.58 -0.50 -4.05
N GLY A 110 22.76 -0.54 -2.73
CA GLY A 110 24.01 -0.14 -2.06
C GLY A 110 24.19 1.39 -1.91
N GLU A 111 23.13 2.17 -2.07
CA GLU A 111 23.13 3.64 -2.05
C GLU A 111 22.47 4.26 -0.79
N GLU A 112 22.27 3.46 0.24
CA GLU A 112 21.64 3.91 1.51
C GLU A 112 22.39 5.08 2.15
N THR A 113 23.72 5.03 2.17
CA THR A 113 24.56 6.09 2.75
C THR A 113 24.41 7.40 1.99
N LEU A 114 24.46 7.36 0.66
CA LEU A 114 24.25 8.54 -0.17
C LEU A 114 22.87 9.17 0.11
N TYR A 115 21.83 8.36 0.22
CA TYR A 115 20.49 8.86 0.51
C TYR A 115 20.41 9.52 1.88
N LYS A 116 20.98 8.89 2.92
CA LYS A 116 20.97 9.43 4.28
C LYS A 116 21.72 10.76 4.41
N GLU A 117 22.84 10.89 3.71
CA GLU A 117 23.71 12.08 3.77
C GLU A 117 23.25 13.22 2.88
N LEU A 118 22.44 12.95 1.83
CA LEU A 118 21.96 13.98 0.92
C LEU A 118 21.20 15.08 1.65
N ASP A 119 21.57 16.32 1.41
CA ASP A 119 20.87 17.49 1.96
C ASP A 119 19.54 17.72 1.21
N LEU A 120 18.46 18.07 1.95
CA LEU A 120 17.13 18.28 1.40
C LEU A 120 16.97 19.63 0.65
N TYR A 121 17.87 20.57 0.92
CA TYR A 121 17.69 21.97 0.58
C TYR A 121 18.77 22.56 -0.32
N GLY A 122 19.54 21.70 -0.97
CA GLY A 122 20.53 22.09 -1.98
C GLY A 122 21.97 22.14 -1.49
N GLY A 123 22.27 21.59 -0.29
CA GLY A 123 23.62 21.57 0.28
C GLY A 123 24.54 20.48 -0.28
N SER A 124 24.01 19.46 -0.95
CA SER A 124 24.80 18.40 -1.60
C SER A 124 25.25 18.78 -3.01
N THR A 125 26.10 17.95 -3.62
CA THR A 125 26.60 18.18 -4.98
C THR A 125 25.58 17.83 -6.06
N GLU A 126 25.73 18.40 -7.24
CA GLU A 126 24.89 18.11 -8.43
C GLU A 126 24.89 16.60 -8.76
N GLU A 127 26.09 15.96 -8.67
CA GLU A 127 26.25 14.54 -8.99
C GLU A 127 25.47 13.65 -8.01
N GLU A 128 25.46 14.00 -6.71
CA GLU A 128 24.68 13.27 -5.69
C GLU A 128 23.18 13.37 -5.95
N TYR A 129 22.66 14.56 -6.24
CA TYR A 129 21.25 14.76 -6.61
C TYR A 129 20.90 14.01 -7.90
N GLN A 130 21.77 14.08 -8.91
CA GLN A 130 21.56 13.42 -10.19
C GLN A 130 21.48 11.92 -10.02
N LYS A 131 22.42 11.31 -9.28
CA LYS A 131 22.47 9.87 -9.05
C LYS A 131 21.19 9.37 -8.37
N LEU A 132 20.71 10.04 -7.32
CA LEU A 132 19.46 9.65 -6.66
C LEU A 132 18.24 9.90 -7.55
N SER A 133 18.23 10.95 -8.35
CA SER A 133 17.18 11.22 -9.34
C SER A 133 17.09 10.09 -10.38
N GLU A 134 18.21 9.60 -10.86
CA GLU A 134 18.26 8.48 -11.83
C GLU A 134 17.72 7.18 -11.20
N LEU A 135 18.12 6.86 -9.96
CA LEU A 135 17.59 5.71 -9.24
C LEU A 135 16.10 5.85 -8.93
N TYR A 136 15.63 7.06 -8.63
CA TYR A 136 14.20 7.33 -8.50
C TYR A 136 13.44 7.05 -9.80
N GLN A 137 13.99 7.46 -10.96
CA GLN A 137 13.38 7.16 -12.26
C GLN A 137 13.32 5.66 -12.55
N VAL A 138 14.25 4.87 -12.04
CA VAL A 138 14.17 3.41 -12.10
C VAL A 138 13.06 2.91 -11.19
N TYR A 139 13.11 3.27 -9.89
CA TYR A 139 12.17 2.81 -8.88
C TYR A 139 10.71 3.05 -9.25
N ILE A 140 10.35 4.25 -9.71
CA ILE A 140 8.98 4.55 -10.11
C ILE A 140 8.49 3.74 -11.34
N ARG A 141 9.39 3.10 -12.08
CA ARG A 141 9.05 2.27 -13.24
C ARG A 141 8.92 0.80 -12.91
N ILE A 142 9.66 0.30 -11.91
CA ILE A 142 9.68 -1.11 -11.54
C ILE A 142 8.88 -1.41 -10.28
N GLY A 143 8.73 -0.43 -9.37
CA GLY A 143 8.08 -0.58 -8.08
C GLY A 143 8.96 -1.23 -7.02
N GLY A 144 8.33 -1.60 -5.90
CA GLY A 144 8.98 -2.13 -4.72
C GLY A 144 8.75 -3.63 -4.47
N TYR A 145 8.12 -4.38 -5.36
CA TYR A 145 8.01 -5.82 -5.16
C TYR A 145 9.39 -6.47 -5.10
N PRO A 146 9.74 -7.22 -4.02
CA PRO A 146 11.10 -7.75 -3.84
C PRO A 146 11.61 -8.56 -5.03
N ALA A 147 10.78 -9.42 -5.63
CA ALA A 147 11.15 -10.21 -6.79
C ALA A 147 11.46 -9.34 -8.02
N VAL A 148 10.75 -8.22 -8.19
CA VAL A 148 10.97 -7.26 -9.30
C VAL A 148 12.27 -6.51 -9.08
N VAL A 149 12.52 -6.05 -7.85
CA VAL A 149 13.77 -5.35 -7.47
C VAL A 149 14.98 -6.28 -7.64
N LEU A 150 14.91 -7.51 -7.15
CA LEU A 150 15.97 -8.51 -7.35
C LEU A 150 16.25 -8.73 -8.84
N ARG A 151 15.20 -8.87 -9.65
CA ARG A 151 15.36 -9.04 -11.11
C ARG A 151 16.04 -7.85 -11.76
N TYR A 152 15.73 -6.64 -11.30
CA TYR A 152 16.42 -5.42 -11.77
C TYR A 152 17.90 -5.43 -11.36
N LEU A 153 18.22 -5.75 -10.12
CA LEU A 153 19.60 -5.78 -9.62
C LEU A 153 20.47 -6.80 -10.38
N ASP A 154 19.90 -7.96 -10.71
CA ASP A 154 20.60 -9.00 -11.46
C ASP A 154 20.82 -8.64 -12.93
N SER A 155 19.86 -7.96 -13.56
CA SER A 155 19.86 -7.74 -15.00
C SER A 155 20.20 -6.32 -15.44
N HIS A 156 20.09 -5.36 -14.54
CA HIS A 156 20.12 -3.90 -14.81
C HIS A 156 19.15 -3.48 -15.93
N SER A 157 18.05 -4.23 -16.12
CA SER A 157 17.05 -4.02 -17.17
C SER A 157 15.67 -3.79 -16.59
N ILE A 158 15.11 -2.61 -16.86
CA ILE A 158 13.73 -2.28 -16.53
C ILE A 158 12.74 -3.21 -17.26
N GLU A 159 13.04 -3.61 -18.47
CA GLU A 159 12.19 -4.52 -19.26
C GLU A 159 12.09 -5.90 -18.58
N GLN A 160 13.21 -6.46 -18.15
CA GLN A 160 13.22 -7.75 -17.45
C GLN A 160 12.52 -7.65 -16.09
N ALA A 161 12.71 -6.58 -15.34
CA ALA A 161 12.01 -6.31 -14.09
C ALA A 161 10.49 -6.22 -14.32
N ASN A 162 10.04 -5.50 -15.33
CA ASN A 162 8.62 -5.42 -15.71
C ASN A 162 8.06 -6.79 -16.16
N GLY A 163 8.88 -7.66 -16.73
CA GLY A 163 8.50 -9.05 -17.01
C GLY A 163 8.18 -9.83 -15.73
N GLU A 164 8.89 -9.56 -14.63
CA GLU A 164 8.60 -10.14 -13.32
C GLU A 164 7.33 -9.52 -12.69
N LEU A 165 7.15 -8.21 -12.81
CA LEU A 165 5.93 -7.53 -12.38
C LEU A 165 4.68 -8.10 -13.07
N LEU A 166 4.77 -8.43 -14.36
CA LEU A 166 3.69 -9.09 -15.10
C LEU A 166 3.29 -10.45 -14.52
N LYS A 167 4.25 -11.23 -14.00
CA LYS A 167 3.94 -12.50 -13.35
C LYS A 167 3.15 -12.28 -12.06
N ILE A 168 3.51 -11.25 -11.28
CA ILE A 168 2.79 -10.86 -10.06
C ILE A 168 1.37 -10.42 -10.39
N ILE A 169 1.19 -9.58 -11.42
CA ILE A 169 -0.15 -9.16 -11.87
C ILE A 169 -1.00 -10.36 -12.29
N LYS A 170 -0.42 -11.31 -13.03
CA LYS A 170 -1.12 -12.55 -13.42
C LYS A 170 -1.50 -13.40 -12.20
N LEU A 171 -0.64 -13.45 -11.19
CA LEU A 171 -0.95 -14.13 -9.94
C LEU A 171 -2.17 -13.50 -9.27
N PHE A 172 -2.20 -12.17 -9.09
CA PHE A 172 -3.35 -11.45 -8.54
C PHE A 172 -4.64 -11.72 -9.34
N THR A 173 -4.55 -11.67 -10.67
CA THR A 173 -5.69 -11.96 -11.54
C THR A 173 -6.20 -13.40 -11.36
N ASN A 174 -5.31 -14.37 -11.26
CA ASN A 174 -5.69 -15.76 -11.06
C ASN A 174 -6.29 -16.02 -9.68
N GLU A 175 -5.73 -15.41 -8.63
CA GLU A 175 -6.30 -15.49 -7.29
C GLU A 175 -7.68 -14.84 -7.23
N SER A 176 -7.87 -13.68 -7.85
CA SER A 176 -9.16 -13.04 -7.92
C SER A 176 -10.21 -13.92 -8.59
N LYS A 177 -9.87 -14.59 -9.68
CA LYS A 177 -10.74 -15.55 -10.36
C LYS A 177 -11.19 -16.67 -9.43
N ARG A 178 -10.27 -17.22 -8.62
CA ARG A 178 -10.57 -18.28 -7.65
C ARG A 178 -11.57 -17.85 -6.57
N TYR A 179 -11.49 -16.62 -6.11
CA TYR A 179 -12.37 -16.12 -5.03
C TYR A 179 -13.71 -15.56 -5.51
N PHE A 180 -13.84 -15.26 -6.78
CA PHE A 180 -15.02 -14.61 -7.35
C PHE A 180 -15.66 -15.39 -8.49
N GLU A 181 -15.35 -16.68 -8.64
CA GLU A 181 -15.79 -17.54 -9.73
C GLU A 181 -17.32 -17.51 -9.95
N ASP A 182 -18.09 -17.34 -8.86
CA ASP A 182 -19.54 -17.26 -8.88
C ASP A 182 -20.12 -15.84 -9.07
N ILE A 183 -19.27 -14.79 -9.16
CA ILE A 183 -19.73 -13.42 -8.95
C ILE A 183 -19.47 -12.49 -10.13
N LEU A 184 -18.43 -12.73 -10.90
CA LEU A 184 -17.98 -11.85 -11.98
C LEU A 184 -17.51 -12.66 -13.20
N ASP A 185 -17.84 -12.16 -14.40
CA ASP A 185 -17.28 -12.69 -15.64
C ASP A 185 -15.75 -12.57 -15.66
N HIS A 186 -15.07 -13.59 -16.12
CA HIS A 186 -13.60 -13.67 -16.15
C HIS A 186 -12.93 -12.48 -16.86
N GLU A 187 -13.59 -11.89 -17.85
CA GLU A 187 -13.08 -10.73 -18.59
C GLU A 187 -13.00 -9.45 -17.74
N VAL A 188 -13.78 -9.37 -16.67
CA VAL A 188 -13.80 -8.19 -15.78
C VAL A 188 -12.52 -8.09 -14.96
N TYR A 189 -12.00 -9.22 -14.49
CA TYR A 189 -10.79 -9.22 -13.66
C TYR A 189 -9.55 -8.76 -14.41
N ASP A 190 -9.39 -9.22 -15.64
CA ASP A 190 -8.24 -8.85 -16.46
C ASP A 190 -8.22 -7.33 -16.73
N ASN A 191 -9.38 -6.68 -16.63
CA ASN A 191 -9.55 -5.29 -17.00
C ASN A 191 -9.78 -4.33 -15.81
N ILE A 192 -9.98 -4.85 -14.59
CA ILE A 192 -10.28 -4.00 -13.43
C ILE A 192 -9.10 -3.10 -13.06
N PHE A 193 -7.87 -3.59 -13.17
CA PHE A 193 -6.66 -2.79 -12.94
C PHE A 193 -6.54 -1.65 -13.95
N SER A 194 -6.81 -1.94 -15.23
CA SER A 194 -6.85 -0.92 -16.28
C SER A 194 -7.99 0.08 -16.04
N GLY A 195 -9.12 -0.40 -15.52
CA GLY A 195 -10.23 0.44 -15.08
C GLY A 195 -9.83 1.40 -13.96
N VAL A 196 -9.15 0.91 -12.94
CA VAL A 196 -8.58 1.75 -11.85
C VAL A 196 -7.66 2.83 -12.44
N ALA A 197 -6.71 2.46 -13.28
CA ALA A 197 -5.80 3.43 -13.91
C ALA A 197 -6.55 4.51 -14.71
N ARG A 198 -7.63 4.15 -15.41
CA ARG A 198 -8.48 5.13 -16.13
C ARG A 198 -9.20 6.08 -15.19
N VAL A 199 -9.66 5.60 -14.02
CA VAL A 199 -10.25 6.48 -13.00
C VAL A 199 -9.21 7.47 -12.49
N LEU A 200 -7.98 7.03 -12.20
CA LEU A 200 -6.89 7.92 -11.79
C LEU A 200 -6.61 9.04 -12.82
N VAL A 201 -6.63 8.71 -14.12
CA VAL A 201 -6.44 9.70 -15.18
C VAL A 201 -7.62 10.70 -15.24
N LYS A 202 -8.86 10.21 -15.10
CA LYS A 202 -10.06 11.08 -15.04
C LYS A 202 -9.98 12.05 -13.87
N GLU A 203 -9.63 11.56 -12.69
CA GLU A 203 -9.48 12.35 -11.48
C GLU A 203 -8.43 13.45 -11.66
N LYS A 204 -7.24 13.08 -12.14
CA LYS A 204 -6.15 14.04 -12.39
C LYS A 204 -6.53 15.15 -13.38
N LYS A 205 -7.44 14.88 -14.30
CA LYS A 205 -7.97 15.85 -15.27
C LYS A 205 -9.21 16.60 -14.76
N GLY A 206 -9.72 16.29 -13.57
CA GLY A 206 -10.94 16.86 -13.01
C GLY A 206 -12.20 16.47 -13.80
N PHE A 207 -12.21 15.30 -14.43
CA PHE A 207 -13.32 14.79 -15.22
C PHE A 207 -14.22 13.79 -14.48
N GLU A 208 -13.83 13.42 -13.25
CA GLU A 208 -14.70 12.58 -12.45
C GLU A 208 -15.96 13.36 -12.01
N LYS A 209 -17.12 12.69 -12.13
CA LYS A 209 -18.41 13.25 -11.74
C LYS A 209 -19.01 12.51 -10.54
N ASP A 210 -18.66 11.24 -10.41
CA ASP A 210 -19.30 10.30 -9.51
C ASP A 210 -18.28 9.72 -8.49
N SER A 211 -18.73 8.86 -7.58
CA SER A 211 -17.83 8.15 -6.66
C SER A 211 -16.89 7.21 -7.43
N PHE A 212 -15.77 6.84 -6.81
CA PHE A 212 -14.81 5.89 -7.41
C PHE A 212 -15.49 4.61 -7.92
N SER A 213 -16.43 4.05 -7.13
CA SER A 213 -17.17 2.86 -7.49
C SER A 213 -18.04 3.06 -8.73
N GLU A 214 -18.72 4.20 -8.84
CA GLU A 214 -19.57 4.53 -9.99
C GLU A 214 -18.75 4.82 -11.25
N GLU A 215 -17.63 5.52 -11.09
CA GLU A 215 -16.69 5.76 -12.20
C GLU A 215 -16.09 4.45 -12.71
N LEU A 216 -15.65 3.56 -11.80
CA LEU A 216 -15.10 2.27 -12.16
C LEU A 216 -16.16 1.39 -12.82
N GLN A 217 -17.38 1.33 -12.29
CA GLN A 217 -18.48 0.61 -12.89
C GLN A 217 -18.78 1.12 -14.32
N SER A 218 -18.84 2.44 -14.49
CA SER A 218 -19.10 3.04 -15.81
C SER A 218 -18.05 2.64 -16.84
N ILE A 219 -16.75 2.58 -16.44
CA ILE A 219 -15.66 2.17 -17.32
C ILE A 219 -15.76 0.69 -17.66
N VAL A 220 -15.94 -0.16 -16.64
CA VAL A 220 -15.98 -1.62 -16.82
C VAL A 220 -17.20 -2.05 -17.64
N VAL A 221 -18.38 -1.51 -17.38
CA VAL A 221 -19.61 -1.80 -18.14
C VAL A 221 -19.48 -1.36 -19.59
N LYS A 222 -18.95 -0.16 -19.81
CA LYS A 222 -18.85 0.42 -21.15
C LYS A 222 -17.86 -0.33 -22.05
N ASP A 223 -16.78 -0.82 -21.46
CA ASP A 223 -15.66 -1.37 -22.22
C ASP A 223 -15.71 -2.90 -22.32
N TYR A 224 -16.37 -3.60 -21.38
CA TYR A 224 -16.19 -5.05 -21.24
C TYR A 224 -17.45 -5.89 -21.03
N SER A 225 -18.52 -5.39 -20.44
CA SER A 225 -19.76 -6.16 -20.28
C SER A 225 -20.93 -5.30 -19.84
N SER A 226 -22.08 -5.52 -20.46
CA SER A 226 -23.33 -4.79 -20.15
C SER A 226 -24.03 -5.21 -18.85
N ASN A 227 -23.59 -6.29 -18.18
CA ASN A 227 -24.34 -6.93 -17.09
C ASN A 227 -23.70 -6.86 -15.70
N ILE A 228 -22.66 -6.06 -15.50
CA ILE A 228 -21.98 -5.98 -14.20
C ILE A 228 -22.77 -5.13 -13.23
N SER A 229 -23.14 -5.72 -12.10
CA SER A 229 -23.87 -5.02 -11.05
C SER A 229 -22.95 -4.09 -10.24
N LYS A 230 -23.50 -3.00 -9.69
CA LYS A 230 -22.77 -2.14 -8.74
C LYS A 230 -22.26 -2.94 -7.53
N ALA A 231 -23.00 -3.95 -7.08
CA ALA A 231 -22.60 -4.82 -5.99
C ALA A 231 -21.34 -5.63 -6.35
N SER A 232 -21.23 -6.13 -7.57
CA SER A 232 -20.05 -6.85 -8.06
C SER A 232 -18.82 -5.96 -8.12
N VAL A 233 -18.97 -4.72 -8.59
CA VAL A 233 -17.87 -3.74 -8.61
C VAL A 233 -17.42 -3.38 -7.19
N ASN A 234 -18.35 -3.15 -6.26
CA ASN A 234 -18.00 -2.87 -4.87
C ASN A 234 -17.22 -4.03 -4.23
N ARG A 235 -17.61 -5.27 -4.47
CA ARG A 235 -16.85 -6.45 -3.98
C ARG A 235 -15.44 -6.51 -4.56
N ALA A 236 -15.28 -6.19 -5.84
CA ALA A 236 -13.97 -6.12 -6.46
C ALA A 236 -13.09 -5.00 -5.86
N ILE A 237 -13.68 -3.84 -5.56
CA ILE A 237 -12.99 -2.75 -4.86
C ILE A 237 -12.60 -3.17 -3.44
N ASP A 238 -13.51 -3.79 -2.70
CA ASP A 238 -13.23 -4.31 -1.35
C ASP A 238 -12.09 -5.34 -1.38
N TRP A 239 -12.07 -6.21 -2.38
CA TRP A 239 -10.98 -7.16 -2.57
C TRP A 239 -9.66 -6.47 -2.87
N LEU A 240 -9.60 -5.54 -3.83
CA LEU A 240 -8.40 -4.80 -4.18
C LEU A 240 -7.84 -4.02 -2.97
N TYR A 241 -8.73 -3.38 -2.21
CA TYR A 241 -8.36 -2.63 -1.01
C TYR A 241 -7.82 -3.55 0.09
N SER A 242 -8.56 -4.60 0.39
CA SER A 242 -8.23 -5.54 1.46
C SER A 242 -7.00 -6.40 1.18
N SER A 243 -6.67 -6.55 -0.11
CA SER A 243 -5.45 -7.24 -0.56
C SER A 243 -4.23 -6.30 -0.65
N GLY A 244 -4.37 -5.03 -0.24
CA GLY A 244 -3.28 -4.08 -0.31
C GLY A 244 -2.84 -3.76 -1.75
N ILE A 245 -3.74 -3.88 -2.75
CA ILE A 245 -3.44 -3.55 -4.16
C ILE A 245 -3.76 -2.08 -4.43
N ILE A 246 -4.85 -1.56 -3.84
CA ILE A 246 -5.21 -0.14 -3.88
C ILE A 246 -5.39 0.41 -2.47
N GLY A 247 -5.26 1.71 -2.34
CA GLY A 247 -5.56 2.45 -1.13
C GLY A 247 -6.31 3.74 -1.45
N PHE A 248 -6.83 4.40 -0.42
CA PHE A 248 -7.60 5.62 -0.56
C PHE A 248 -7.07 6.74 0.31
N ALA A 249 -7.08 7.97 -0.22
CA ALA A 249 -6.87 9.19 0.54
C ALA A 249 -8.20 9.85 0.88
N GLY A 250 -8.36 10.29 2.11
CA GLY A 250 -9.52 11.05 2.55
C GLY A 250 -9.51 12.50 2.04
N LYS A 251 -10.56 13.25 2.32
CA LYS A 251 -10.65 14.68 2.01
C LYS A 251 -10.79 15.52 3.26
N ILE A 252 -9.98 16.56 3.40
CA ILE A 252 -10.09 17.57 4.44
C ILE A 252 -10.73 18.83 3.83
N LYS A 253 -11.90 19.20 4.33
CA LYS A 253 -12.61 20.40 3.88
C LYS A 253 -12.05 21.62 4.55
N ASP A 254 -11.78 22.66 3.75
CA ASP A 254 -11.29 23.98 4.20
C ASP A 254 -10.04 23.92 5.09
N CYS A 255 -9.17 22.91 4.85
CA CYS A 255 -7.97 22.63 5.66
C CYS A 255 -8.29 22.54 7.16
N ASN A 256 -9.42 21.99 7.53
CA ASN A 256 -9.89 21.97 8.91
C ASN A 256 -10.41 20.60 9.37
N ILE A 257 -11.42 20.05 8.70
CA ILE A 257 -12.11 18.84 9.15
C ILE A 257 -12.17 17.78 8.05
N LEU A 258 -12.00 16.52 8.43
CA LEU A 258 -12.16 15.38 7.54
C LEU A 258 -13.63 15.27 7.08
N ASP A 259 -13.83 15.24 5.77
CA ASP A 259 -15.14 15.11 5.14
C ASP A 259 -15.43 13.64 4.82
N PHE A 260 -16.10 12.96 5.74
CA PHE A 260 -16.46 11.54 5.59
C PHE A 260 -17.46 11.27 4.45
N LYS A 261 -18.08 12.31 3.88
CA LYS A 261 -19.03 12.18 2.76
C LYS A 261 -18.37 12.45 1.41
N ALA A 262 -17.15 12.99 1.43
CA ALA A 262 -16.46 13.30 0.19
C ALA A 262 -15.97 12.05 -0.53
N LYS A 263 -15.76 12.20 -1.83
CA LYS A 263 -15.08 11.19 -2.64
C LYS A 263 -13.65 11.03 -2.14
N SER A 264 -13.23 9.78 -1.98
CA SER A 264 -11.83 9.45 -1.67
C SER A 264 -11.06 9.31 -2.98
N ARG A 265 -9.78 9.72 -2.98
CA ARG A 265 -8.86 9.45 -4.07
C ARG A 265 -8.31 8.04 -3.96
N CYS A 266 -8.25 7.36 -5.08
CA CYS A 266 -7.65 6.03 -5.16
C CYS A 266 -6.17 6.12 -5.54
N TYR A 267 -5.36 5.19 -5.03
CA TYR A 267 -3.96 5.00 -5.40
C TYR A 267 -3.65 3.51 -5.47
N PHE A 268 -2.72 3.11 -6.34
CA PHE A 268 -2.12 1.77 -6.21
C PHE A 268 -1.15 1.75 -5.04
N MET A 269 -1.08 0.61 -4.36
CA MET A 269 -0.19 0.40 -3.21
C MET A 269 1.24 -0.01 -3.61
N ASP A 270 1.50 -0.11 -4.91
CA ASP A 270 2.85 -0.22 -5.47
C ASP A 270 3.01 0.71 -6.67
N ILE A 271 4.15 1.42 -6.70
CA ILE A 271 4.38 2.44 -7.73
C ILE A 271 4.64 1.84 -9.12
N GLY A 272 5.16 0.61 -9.18
CA GLY A 272 5.34 -0.12 -10.42
C GLY A 272 4.01 -0.49 -11.07
N LEU A 273 3.00 -0.87 -10.27
CA LEU A 273 1.63 -1.09 -10.77
C LEU A 273 1.07 0.19 -11.39
N THR A 274 1.24 1.33 -10.72
CA THR A 274 0.78 2.63 -11.22
C THR A 274 1.39 2.94 -12.59
N SER A 275 2.71 2.86 -12.69
CA SER A 275 3.43 3.13 -13.93
C SER A 275 3.08 2.15 -15.04
N TYR A 276 2.97 0.87 -14.70
CA TYR A 276 2.64 -0.17 -15.66
C TYR A 276 1.25 0.03 -16.27
N PHE A 277 0.20 0.19 -15.42
CA PHE A 277 -1.17 0.30 -15.93
C PHE A 277 -1.44 1.62 -16.62
N LEU A 278 -0.84 2.73 -16.18
CA LEU A 278 -0.96 4.00 -16.91
C LEU A 278 -0.36 3.92 -18.32
N LYS A 279 0.79 3.25 -18.50
CA LYS A 279 1.37 3.00 -19.82
C LYS A 279 0.49 2.06 -20.64
N HIS A 280 -0.02 1.00 -20.02
CA HIS A 280 -0.85 0.00 -20.69
C HIS A 280 -2.14 0.60 -21.27
N ILE A 281 -2.73 1.57 -20.61
CA ILE A 281 -3.91 2.30 -21.14
C ILE A 281 -3.57 3.44 -22.10
N GLY A 282 -2.30 3.63 -22.44
CA GLY A 282 -1.84 4.61 -23.41
C GLY A 282 -1.78 6.06 -22.92
N CYS A 283 -1.56 6.28 -21.59
CA CYS A 283 -1.34 7.62 -21.07
C CYS A 283 -0.09 8.26 -21.63
N ASN A 284 -0.13 9.57 -21.85
CA ASN A 284 1.07 10.34 -22.19
C ASN A 284 2.01 10.48 -20.98
N GLU A 285 3.30 10.65 -21.23
CA GLU A 285 4.33 10.71 -20.19
C GLU A 285 4.12 11.83 -19.16
N GLY A 286 3.56 12.96 -19.57
CA GLY A 286 3.30 14.08 -18.65
C GLY A 286 2.21 13.76 -17.64
N ASP A 287 1.13 13.11 -18.07
CA ASP A 287 0.07 12.66 -17.17
C ASP A 287 0.59 11.54 -16.24
N ILE A 288 1.37 10.60 -16.79
CA ILE A 288 2.00 9.53 -16.00
C ILE A 288 2.87 10.13 -14.89
N ALA A 289 3.78 11.04 -15.23
CA ALA A 289 4.67 11.65 -14.25
C ALA A 289 3.90 12.35 -13.11
N GLY A 290 2.81 13.05 -13.43
CA GLY A 290 1.99 13.71 -12.42
C GLY A 290 1.30 12.74 -11.46
N ILE A 291 0.69 11.66 -12.00
CA ILE A 291 -0.02 10.66 -11.19
C ILE A 291 0.96 9.82 -10.37
N VAL A 292 2.05 9.38 -10.98
CA VAL A 292 3.08 8.57 -10.33
C VAL A 292 3.75 9.33 -9.18
N ASN A 293 4.10 10.60 -9.38
CA ASN A 293 4.70 11.41 -8.32
C ASN A 293 3.74 11.61 -7.13
N GLU A 294 2.46 11.83 -7.39
CA GLU A 294 1.46 11.96 -6.33
C GLU A 294 1.26 10.62 -5.59
N ASN A 295 1.19 9.51 -6.32
CA ASN A 295 1.10 8.17 -5.74
C ASN A 295 2.34 7.84 -4.89
N PHE A 296 3.54 8.25 -5.31
CA PHE A 296 4.76 8.06 -4.54
C PHE A 296 4.70 8.76 -3.18
N VAL A 297 4.24 10.01 -3.13
CA VAL A 297 4.05 10.74 -1.87
C VAL A 297 2.94 10.10 -1.02
N TYR A 298 1.85 9.62 -1.65
CA TYR A 298 0.81 8.88 -0.95
C TYR A 298 1.36 7.65 -0.22
N LEU A 299 2.20 6.86 -0.88
CA LEU A 299 2.79 5.65 -0.30
C LEU A 299 3.70 5.97 0.90
N ASP A 300 4.52 7.01 0.82
CA ASP A 300 5.32 7.48 1.93
C ASP A 300 4.46 7.90 3.14
N LEU A 301 3.43 8.74 2.90
CA LEU A 301 2.51 9.15 3.97
C LEU A 301 1.74 7.97 4.56
N LYS A 302 1.37 6.98 3.76
CA LYS A 302 0.69 5.76 4.22
C LYS A 302 1.59 4.94 5.16
N LYS A 303 2.87 4.83 4.86
CA LYS A 303 3.87 4.18 5.73
C LYS A 303 3.95 4.85 7.10
N ARG A 304 3.84 6.18 7.16
CA ARG A 304 3.90 6.98 8.42
C ARG A 304 2.68 6.84 9.32
N LEU A 305 1.64 6.13 8.89
CA LEU A 305 0.48 5.78 9.71
C LEU A 305 0.70 4.51 10.54
N VAL A 306 1.76 3.76 10.25
CA VAL A 306 2.13 2.55 11.01
C VAL A 306 2.79 2.99 12.32
N PRO A 307 2.52 2.30 13.47
CA PRO A 307 3.15 2.67 14.74
C PRO A 307 4.70 2.57 14.72
N PRO A 308 5.40 3.56 15.29
CA PRO A 308 4.86 4.77 15.88
C PRO A 308 4.36 5.74 14.78
N ALA A 309 3.07 6.05 14.80
CA ALA A 309 2.47 6.93 13.80
C ALA A 309 3.07 8.34 13.87
N GLU A 310 3.44 8.89 12.73
CA GLU A 310 3.99 10.26 12.62
C GLU A 310 2.91 11.29 12.30
N ILE A 311 1.81 10.89 11.67
CA ILE A 311 0.69 11.76 11.29
C ILE A 311 -0.62 11.38 11.97
N ALA A 312 -1.48 12.37 12.22
CA ALA A 312 -2.69 12.28 13.04
C ALA A 312 -3.94 11.84 12.27
N LEU A 313 -3.80 11.16 11.14
CA LEU A 313 -4.92 10.71 10.31
C LEU A 313 -4.86 9.20 10.14
N GLU A 314 -6.02 8.56 10.06
CA GLU A 314 -6.11 7.11 9.77
C GLU A 314 -5.74 6.77 8.33
N THR A 315 -5.85 7.73 7.41
CA THR A 315 -5.46 7.61 6.02
C THR A 315 -4.86 8.94 5.53
N PRO A 316 -3.89 8.94 4.61
CA PRO A 316 -3.46 10.18 3.97
C PRO A 316 -4.66 10.93 3.40
N ALA A 317 -4.63 12.25 3.46
CA ALA A 317 -5.75 13.06 2.99
C ALA A 317 -5.26 14.23 2.15
N PHE A 318 -6.01 14.55 1.09
CA PHE A 318 -5.89 15.81 0.38
C PHE A 318 -6.79 16.89 1.03
N ALA A 319 -6.54 18.16 0.77
CA ALA A 319 -7.36 19.22 1.34
C ALA A 319 -7.89 20.19 0.29
N THR A 320 -9.03 20.82 0.61
CA THR A 320 -9.59 21.91 -0.21
C THR A 320 -9.58 23.21 0.57
N LEU A 321 -9.45 24.33 -0.14
CA LEU A 321 -9.61 25.68 0.38
C LEU A 321 -10.29 26.55 -0.67
N GLY A 322 -11.57 26.85 -0.46
CA GLY A 322 -12.43 27.46 -1.49
C GLY A 322 -12.55 26.54 -2.72
N GLN A 323 -12.15 27.04 -3.88
CA GLN A 323 -12.10 26.26 -5.12
C GLN A 323 -10.73 25.61 -5.39
N GLY A 324 -9.75 25.87 -4.53
CA GLY A 324 -8.41 25.33 -4.64
C GLY A 324 -8.28 24.00 -3.90
N GLU A 325 -7.30 23.23 -4.33
CA GLU A 325 -6.98 21.93 -3.75
C GLU A 325 -5.47 21.83 -3.52
N ILE A 326 -5.08 21.10 -2.47
CA ILE A 326 -3.71 20.73 -2.14
C ILE A 326 -3.60 19.21 -2.13
N ASP A 327 -2.53 18.69 -2.70
CA ASP A 327 -2.40 17.25 -2.93
C ASP A 327 -2.44 16.43 -1.64
N PHE A 328 -1.76 16.89 -0.55
CA PHE A 328 -1.88 16.28 0.77
C PHE A 328 -1.84 17.33 1.88
N TYR A 329 -2.49 17.00 2.98
CA TYR A 329 -2.55 17.83 4.17
C TYR A 329 -2.41 16.95 5.41
N VAL A 330 -1.36 17.17 6.20
CA VAL A 330 -1.05 16.33 7.35
C VAL A 330 -0.87 17.17 8.61
N LYS A 331 -1.21 16.56 9.73
CA LYS A 331 -0.85 17.07 11.06
C LYS A 331 0.15 16.11 11.67
N SER A 332 1.31 16.61 12.03
CA SER A 332 2.32 15.83 12.74
C SER A 332 1.87 15.53 14.16
N LEU A 333 2.03 14.28 14.59
CA LEU A 333 1.86 13.90 16.00
C LEU A 333 3.07 14.29 16.85
N LYS A 334 4.24 14.37 16.24
CA LYS A 334 5.50 14.73 16.89
C LYS A 334 5.58 16.22 17.21
N THR A 335 5.35 17.09 16.21
CA THR A 335 5.49 18.52 16.32
C THR A 335 4.20 19.27 16.61
N GLN A 336 3.04 18.62 16.43
CA GLN A 336 1.69 19.19 16.46
C GLN A 336 1.46 20.28 15.39
N LYS A 337 2.36 20.36 14.40
CA LYS A 337 2.28 21.30 13.29
C LYS A 337 1.52 20.71 12.11
N THR A 338 0.95 21.60 11.29
CA THR A 338 0.23 21.26 10.08
C THR A 338 1.06 21.56 8.84
N TYR A 339 1.03 20.63 7.88
CA TYR A 339 1.80 20.71 6.66
C TYR A 339 0.87 20.54 5.45
N ALA A 340 0.93 21.51 4.54
CA ALA A 340 0.30 21.41 3.23
C ALA A 340 1.35 20.96 2.21
N ILE A 341 1.14 19.79 1.59
CA ILE A 341 2.10 19.18 0.68
C ILE A 341 1.57 19.30 -0.74
N GLU A 342 2.37 19.90 -1.61
CA GLU A 342 2.07 20.08 -3.01
C GLU A 342 3.08 19.33 -3.88
N VAL A 343 2.61 18.41 -4.70
CA VAL A 343 3.43 17.56 -5.56
C VAL A 343 3.48 18.17 -6.97
N LYS A 344 4.67 18.45 -7.47
CA LYS A 344 4.86 19.05 -8.81
C LYS A 344 5.95 18.34 -9.60
N ALA A 345 5.64 17.95 -10.82
CA ALA A 345 6.65 17.46 -11.75
C ALA A 345 7.60 18.57 -12.23
N GLY A 346 7.15 19.83 -12.21
CA GLY A 346 7.87 20.96 -12.74
C GLY A 346 8.00 22.16 -11.79
N LYS A 347 8.41 23.33 -12.31
CA LYS A 347 8.74 24.53 -11.52
C LYS A 347 7.55 25.38 -11.09
N LYS A 348 6.33 25.16 -11.58
CA LYS A 348 5.16 26.00 -11.31
C LYS A 348 4.75 25.94 -9.83
N ASN A 349 4.37 27.11 -9.27
CA ASN A 349 3.81 27.21 -7.93
C ASN A 349 2.27 27.17 -7.99
N SER A 350 1.64 26.70 -6.91
CA SER A 350 0.20 26.57 -6.80
C SER A 350 -0.42 27.88 -6.23
N LYS A 351 -1.52 28.34 -6.82
CA LYS A 351 -2.32 29.46 -6.26
C LYS A 351 -2.96 29.06 -4.92
N THR A 352 -3.33 27.80 -4.77
CA THR A 352 -3.91 27.26 -3.53
C THR A 352 -2.92 27.37 -2.37
N VAL A 353 -1.64 27.11 -2.63
CA VAL A 353 -0.58 27.29 -1.62
C VAL A 353 -0.51 28.74 -1.13
N GLN A 354 -0.57 29.71 -2.03
CA GLN A 354 -0.58 31.13 -1.63
C GLN A 354 -1.77 31.44 -0.71
N MET A 355 -2.96 30.95 -1.06
CA MET A 355 -4.17 31.11 -0.23
C MET A 355 -4.03 30.44 1.15
N ILE A 356 -3.37 29.28 1.23
CA ILE A 356 -3.12 28.55 2.49
C ILE A 356 -2.23 29.38 3.41
N LEU A 357 -1.16 29.95 2.87
CA LEU A 357 -0.23 30.82 3.61
C LEU A 357 -0.90 32.13 4.05
N GLU A 358 -1.61 32.83 3.15
CA GLU A 358 -2.30 34.07 3.44
C GLU A 358 -3.40 33.93 4.50
N LYS A 359 -4.04 32.75 4.57
CA LYS A 359 -5.11 32.45 5.54
C LYS A 359 -4.61 31.65 6.75
N GLU A 360 -3.31 31.48 6.89
CA GLU A 360 -2.68 30.75 8.00
C GLU A 360 -3.32 29.36 8.23
N LYS A 361 -3.59 28.62 7.14
CA LYS A 361 -4.26 27.31 7.18
C LYS A 361 -3.29 26.13 7.38
N ALA A 362 -2.00 26.36 7.24
CA ALA A 362 -0.95 25.40 7.57
C ALA A 362 0.25 26.14 8.16
N ASP A 363 0.96 25.50 9.08
CA ASP A 363 2.20 26.03 9.65
C ASP A 363 3.32 26.05 8.60
N TYR A 364 3.35 25.03 7.74
CA TYR A 364 4.34 24.87 6.69
C TYR A 364 3.71 24.42 5.36
N VAL A 365 4.35 24.83 4.29
CA VAL A 365 4.09 24.29 2.95
C VAL A 365 5.30 23.53 2.47
N VAL A 366 5.08 22.31 1.97
CA VAL A 366 6.12 21.46 1.41
C VAL A 366 5.86 21.26 -0.08
N TYR A 367 6.75 21.74 -0.92
CA TYR A 367 6.77 21.43 -2.34
C TYR A 367 7.67 20.19 -2.57
N ALA A 368 7.08 19.05 -2.92
CA ALA A 368 7.81 17.89 -3.41
C ALA A 368 7.92 18.00 -4.94
N LYS A 369 9.09 18.32 -5.45
CA LYS A 369 9.30 18.61 -6.89
C LYS A 369 10.27 17.62 -7.54
N GLY A 370 9.95 17.22 -8.78
CA GLY A 370 10.74 16.25 -9.54
C GLY A 370 12.05 16.79 -10.11
N ASN A 371 12.23 18.12 -10.17
CA ASN A 371 13.37 18.77 -10.85
C ASN A 371 13.98 19.93 -10.03
N THR A 372 14.28 19.68 -8.78
CA THR A 372 14.88 20.66 -7.87
C THR A 372 15.88 19.99 -6.95
N HIS A 373 16.85 20.77 -6.48
CA HIS A 373 17.74 20.35 -5.38
C HIS A 373 17.21 20.79 -4.00
N GLY A 374 16.09 21.50 -3.99
CA GLY A 374 15.46 21.96 -2.76
C GLY A 374 15.73 23.44 -2.45
N GLY A 375 15.32 23.84 -1.26
CA GLY A 375 15.49 25.19 -0.71
C GLY A 375 14.42 25.54 0.32
N ILE A 376 14.74 26.47 1.22
CA ILE A 376 13.80 26.99 2.23
C ILE A 376 13.60 28.48 1.98
N LYS A 377 12.34 28.89 2.02
CA LYS A 377 11.97 30.31 2.05
C LYS A 377 10.84 30.49 3.04
N ASP A 378 11.13 31.09 4.18
CA ASP A 378 10.18 31.23 5.30
C ASP A 378 9.54 29.88 5.67
N ASN A 379 8.22 29.79 5.68
CA ASN A 379 7.46 28.56 5.97
C ASN A 379 7.25 27.69 4.73
N VAL A 380 7.92 27.98 3.61
CA VAL A 380 7.83 27.19 2.38
C VAL A 380 9.12 26.41 2.19
N HIS A 381 9.01 25.09 2.32
CA HIS A 381 10.09 24.15 2.09
C HIS A 381 9.92 23.53 0.70
N THR A 382 10.95 23.54 -0.09
CA THR A 382 10.98 22.84 -1.38
C THR A 382 12.03 21.73 -1.27
N ILE A 383 11.65 20.52 -1.65
CA ILE A 383 12.52 19.35 -1.56
C ILE A 383 12.46 18.55 -2.89
N PRO A 384 13.52 17.81 -3.23
CA PRO A 384 13.43 16.78 -4.25
C PRO A 384 12.37 15.76 -3.87
N ILE A 385 11.51 15.36 -4.79
CA ILE A 385 10.38 14.47 -4.50
C ILE A 385 10.85 13.15 -3.88
N TYR A 386 11.95 12.60 -4.36
CA TYR A 386 12.53 11.36 -3.84
C TYR A 386 13.08 11.47 -2.42
N CYS A 387 13.13 12.67 -1.87
CA CYS A 387 13.52 12.93 -0.49
C CYS A 387 12.34 13.08 0.48
N ILE A 388 11.09 12.87 0.03
CA ILE A 388 9.92 13.02 0.91
C ILE A 388 10.01 12.11 2.14
N GLY A 389 10.57 10.91 2.01
CA GLY A 389 10.77 9.97 3.12
C GLY A 389 11.73 10.45 4.20
N LYS A 390 12.62 11.40 3.88
CA LYS A 390 13.55 12.04 4.82
C LYS A 390 12.97 13.30 5.48
N TYR A 391 11.87 13.83 4.96
CA TYR A 391 11.29 15.05 5.51
C TYR A 391 10.67 14.77 6.86
N ASP A 392 11.12 15.47 7.89
CA ASP A 392 10.63 15.35 9.28
C ASP A 392 9.37 16.22 9.45
N PHE A 393 8.21 15.55 9.55
CA PHE A 393 6.93 16.20 9.81
C PHE A 393 6.71 16.50 11.27
#